data_f3bba37dab3dd95638aebb568dcbe6ed
#
_entry.id   f3bba37dab3dd95638aebb568dcbe6ed
#
_cell.length_a   1.000
_cell.length_b   1.000
_cell.length_c   1.000
_cell.angle_alpha   90.00
_cell.angle_beta   90.00
_cell.angle_gamma   90.00
#
_symmetry.space_group_name_H-M   'P 1'
#
loop_
_entity.id
_entity.type
_entity.pdbx_description
1 polymer ?
#
loop_
_entity_poly.entity_id
_entity_poly.type
_entity_poly.pdbx_seq_one_letter_code
_entity_poly.pdbx_strand_id
1 'polypeptide(L)'
;NWPGKTVVRAEGVFGYEGSRTKVVDLPGTYSLQAVSVDEEVARDFVLFGRPDVTVVVVDATRLERNLNLVLQILEITDRVVVFLNLMDEARRHGIAIDPSRLESQLGVPVVTGTAREGIGISDLLEAVHEVATGRRKTSPYRVERHAPDIEVVVSELEPIVSAAFPDVPNTRWVSLRLLNADEAVQEA
;
A
#
# COMPACT_ATOMS: atom_id res chain seq x y z
N ASN A 1 -5.72 -14.23 -13.56
CA ASN A 1 -6.83 -15.07 -13.09
C ASN A 1 -6.38 -15.75 -11.81
N TRP A 2 -6.84 -15.24 -10.67
CA TRP A 2 -6.62 -15.87 -9.37
C TRP A 2 -7.56 -17.04 -9.21
N PRO A 3 -7.08 -18.21 -8.84
CA PRO A 3 -7.97 -19.33 -8.57
C PRO A 3 -8.79 -19.05 -7.31
N GLY A 4 -10.11 -18.92 -7.44
CA GLY A 4 -11.05 -19.25 -6.39
C GLY A 4 -11.77 -18.17 -5.63
N LYS A 5 -11.51 -16.84 -5.81
CA LYS A 5 -12.25 -15.80 -5.07
C LYS A 5 -12.85 -14.75 -6.00
N THR A 6 -14.16 -14.82 -6.20
CA THR A 6 -14.93 -13.78 -6.91
C THR A 6 -15.33 -12.70 -5.89
N VAL A 7 -14.46 -11.72 -5.68
CA VAL A 7 -14.84 -10.48 -5.00
C VAL A 7 -15.27 -9.49 -6.07
N VAL A 8 -16.41 -8.83 -5.88
CA VAL A 8 -16.89 -7.77 -6.76
C VAL A 8 -15.91 -6.61 -6.64
N ARG A 9 -15.05 -6.44 -7.63
CA ARG A 9 -14.15 -5.29 -7.75
C ARG A 9 -14.84 -4.24 -8.59
N ALA A 10 -14.94 -3.02 -8.07
CA ALA A 10 -15.29 -1.88 -8.90
C ALA A 10 -14.04 -1.42 -9.66
N GLU A 11 -14.17 -1.30 -10.98
CA GLU A 11 -13.08 -0.84 -11.83
C GLU A 11 -13.53 0.38 -12.63
N GLY A 12 -12.66 1.37 -12.73
CA GLY A 12 -12.86 2.57 -13.52
C GLY A 12 -11.66 2.86 -14.41
N VAL A 13 -11.88 3.61 -15.48
CA VAL A 13 -10.81 4.06 -16.37
C VAL A 13 -10.97 5.55 -16.62
N PHE A 14 -9.88 6.30 -16.50
CA PHE A 14 -9.83 7.73 -16.84
C PHE A 14 -8.53 8.09 -17.57
N GLY A 15 -8.51 9.26 -18.21
CA GLY A 15 -7.31 9.81 -18.83
C GLY A 15 -6.66 10.85 -17.93
N TYR A 16 -5.33 10.80 -17.80
CA TYR A 16 -4.54 11.82 -17.13
C TYR A 16 -3.17 11.97 -17.81
N GLU A 17 -2.76 13.22 -18.11
CA GLU A 17 -1.46 13.53 -18.75
C GLU A 17 -1.16 12.66 -20.00
N GLY A 18 -2.16 12.41 -20.84
CA GLY A 18 -2.03 11.59 -22.06
C GLY A 18 -1.95 10.08 -21.79
N SER A 19 -1.99 9.65 -20.55
CA SER A 19 -2.00 8.24 -20.15
C SER A 19 -3.41 7.76 -19.82
N ARG A 20 -3.70 6.49 -20.12
CA ARG A 20 -4.93 5.83 -19.71
C ARG A 20 -4.70 5.10 -18.40
N THR A 21 -5.38 5.55 -17.35
CA THR A 21 -5.23 5.01 -15.99
C THR A 21 -6.43 4.12 -15.65
N LYS A 22 -6.17 2.91 -15.21
CA LYS A 22 -7.18 2.00 -14.65
C LYS A 22 -7.13 2.11 -13.12
N VAL A 23 -8.27 2.37 -12.50
CA VAL A 23 -8.45 2.34 -11.06
C VAL A 23 -9.17 1.07 -10.69
N VAL A 24 -8.69 0.40 -9.66
CA VAL A 24 -9.31 -0.77 -9.06
C VAL A 24 -9.65 -0.43 -7.61
N ASP A 25 -10.93 -0.48 -7.27
CA ASP A 25 -11.40 -0.31 -5.90
C ASP A 25 -11.28 -1.64 -5.16
N LEU A 26 -10.53 -1.64 -4.07
CA LEU A 26 -10.34 -2.83 -3.24
C LEU A 26 -11.28 -2.76 -2.03
N PRO A 27 -11.68 -3.91 -1.47
CA PRO A 27 -12.48 -3.93 -0.26
C PRO A 27 -11.85 -3.10 0.86
N GLY A 28 -12.69 -2.35 1.59
CA GLY A 28 -12.22 -1.52 2.70
C GLY A 28 -11.66 -2.38 3.83
N THR A 29 -10.42 -2.14 4.20
CA THR A 29 -9.74 -2.86 5.28
C THR A 29 -8.98 -1.94 6.19
N TYR A 30 -8.72 -2.37 7.42
CA TYR A 30 -7.86 -1.69 8.39
C TYR A 30 -6.53 -2.42 8.61
N SER A 31 -6.36 -3.59 8.01
CA SER A 31 -5.19 -4.45 8.17
C SER A 31 -5.04 -5.35 6.94
N LEU A 32 -3.84 -5.87 6.72
CA LEU A 32 -3.52 -6.89 5.70
C LEU A 32 -3.07 -8.21 6.34
N GLN A 33 -3.50 -8.49 7.58
CA GLN A 33 -3.12 -9.72 8.27
C GLN A 33 -3.89 -10.97 7.80
N ALA A 34 -4.78 -10.80 6.82
CA ALA A 34 -5.58 -11.88 6.21
C ALA A 34 -6.50 -12.62 7.21
N VAL A 35 -7.01 -11.90 8.20
CA VAL A 35 -8.00 -12.42 9.16
C VAL A 35 -9.39 -12.47 8.53
N SER A 36 -9.66 -11.62 7.52
CA SER A 36 -10.90 -11.60 6.75
C SER A 36 -10.64 -11.80 5.26
N VAL A 37 -11.66 -12.24 4.53
CA VAL A 37 -11.60 -12.39 3.06
C VAL A 37 -11.26 -11.07 2.38
N ASP A 38 -11.76 -9.94 2.89
CA ASP A 38 -11.51 -8.61 2.34
C ASP A 38 -10.03 -8.20 2.51
N GLU A 39 -9.44 -8.49 3.68
CA GLU A 39 -8.01 -8.24 3.94
C GLU A 39 -7.12 -9.10 3.04
N GLU A 40 -7.48 -10.37 2.86
CA GLU A 40 -6.77 -11.30 2.00
C GLU A 40 -6.81 -10.84 0.54
N VAL A 41 -7.98 -10.46 0.03
CA VAL A 41 -8.14 -9.94 -1.34
C VAL A 41 -7.33 -8.67 -1.56
N ALA A 42 -7.35 -7.73 -0.62
CA ALA A 42 -6.59 -6.49 -0.72
C ALA A 42 -5.09 -6.77 -0.72
N ARG A 43 -4.60 -7.62 0.19
CA ARG A 43 -3.20 -8.05 0.28
C ARG A 43 -2.74 -8.71 -1.01
N ASP A 44 -3.48 -9.71 -1.48
CA ASP A 44 -3.12 -10.48 -2.66
C ASP A 44 -3.10 -9.62 -3.92
N PHE A 45 -4.00 -8.63 -4.01
CA PHE A 45 -3.96 -7.70 -5.13
C PHE A 45 -2.70 -6.81 -5.10
N VAL A 46 -2.29 -6.31 -3.94
CA VAL A 46 -1.07 -5.51 -3.83
C VAL A 46 0.17 -6.34 -4.15
N LEU A 47 0.22 -7.60 -3.71
CA LEU A 47 1.34 -8.51 -3.94
C LEU A 47 1.45 -8.98 -5.39
N PHE A 48 0.35 -9.46 -5.93
CA PHE A 48 0.36 -10.20 -7.18
C PHE A 48 -0.38 -9.51 -8.33
N GLY A 49 -1.24 -8.53 -8.04
CA GLY A 49 -1.98 -7.76 -9.05
C GLY A 49 -1.10 -6.75 -9.81
N ARG A 50 0.12 -6.50 -9.35
CA ARG A 50 1.10 -5.58 -9.94
C ARG A 50 0.55 -4.18 -10.23
N PRO A 51 -0.07 -3.50 -9.27
CA PRO A 51 -0.48 -2.13 -9.48
C PRO A 51 0.74 -1.24 -9.71
N ASP A 52 0.66 -0.31 -10.66
CA ASP A 52 1.69 0.71 -10.86
C ASP A 52 1.84 1.62 -9.64
N VAL A 53 0.73 1.87 -8.93
CA VAL A 53 0.68 2.62 -7.68
C VAL A 53 -0.46 2.12 -6.81
N THR A 54 -0.22 2.01 -5.52
CA THR A 54 -1.24 1.77 -4.49
C THR A 54 -1.56 3.07 -3.78
N VAL A 55 -2.81 3.54 -3.87
CA VAL A 55 -3.29 4.68 -3.10
C VAL A 55 -3.91 4.19 -1.81
N VAL A 56 -3.39 4.66 -0.67
CA VAL A 56 -3.94 4.36 0.66
C VAL A 56 -4.72 5.57 1.16
N VAL A 57 -6.05 5.43 1.21
CA VAL A 57 -6.93 6.48 1.73
C VAL A 57 -7.01 6.38 3.25
N VAL A 58 -6.61 7.45 3.93
CA VAL A 58 -6.49 7.54 5.39
C VAL A 58 -7.45 8.58 5.92
N ASP A 59 -8.22 8.22 6.94
CA ASP A 59 -9.05 9.17 7.70
C ASP A 59 -8.18 10.01 8.62
N ALA A 60 -8.06 11.31 8.32
CA ALA A 60 -7.27 12.26 9.10
C ALA A 60 -7.74 12.41 10.56
N THR A 61 -9.01 12.11 10.85
CA THR A 61 -9.55 12.15 12.22
C THR A 61 -9.15 10.93 13.06
N ARG A 62 -8.66 9.86 12.41
CA ARG A 62 -8.26 8.58 13.01
C ARG A 62 -6.91 8.10 12.50
N LEU A 63 -5.98 9.03 12.32
CA LEU A 63 -4.69 8.81 11.70
C LEU A 63 -3.92 7.64 12.32
N GLU A 64 -3.79 7.60 13.64
CA GLU A 64 -3.05 6.57 14.36
C GLU A 64 -3.52 5.15 13.99
N ARG A 65 -4.83 4.92 13.95
CA ARG A 65 -5.40 3.64 13.58
C ARG A 65 -5.12 3.27 12.11
N ASN A 66 -5.22 4.25 11.22
CA ASN A 66 -5.05 4.02 9.78
C ASN A 66 -3.57 3.85 9.38
N LEU A 67 -2.63 4.45 10.14
CA LEU A 67 -1.21 4.28 9.90
C LEU A 67 -0.76 2.83 9.98
N ASN A 68 -1.43 1.99 10.76
CA ASN A 68 -1.12 0.56 10.82
C ASN A 68 -1.27 -0.12 9.45
N LEU A 69 -2.34 0.17 8.72
CA LEU A 69 -2.53 -0.32 7.35
C LEU A 69 -1.47 0.26 6.40
N VAL A 70 -1.18 1.56 6.51
CA VAL A 70 -0.14 2.21 5.68
C VAL A 70 1.18 1.48 5.84
N LEU A 71 1.64 1.28 7.08
CA LEU A 71 2.91 0.60 7.36
C LEU A 71 2.93 -0.83 6.81
N GLN A 72 1.84 -1.58 6.92
CA GLN A 72 1.75 -2.93 6.35
C GLN A 72 1.84 -2.92 4.81
N ILE A 73 1.27 -1.94 4.14
CA ILE A 73 1.38 -1.79 2.68
C ILE A 73 2.82 -1.40 2.28
N LEU A 74 3.47 -0.51 3.05
CA LEU A 74 4.86 -0.12 2.81
C LEU A 74 5.84 -1.29 2.95
N GLU A 75 5.53 -2.28 3.77
CA GLU A 75 6.31 -3.53 3.84
C GLU A 75 6.21 -4.36 2.55
N ILE A 76 5.12 -4.23 1.79
CA ILE A 76 4.88 -5.01 0.57
C ILE A 76 5.45 -4.32 -0.67
N THR A 77 5.18 -3.02 -0.84
CA THR A 77 5.50 -2.29 -2.08
C THR A 77 6.05 -0.89 -1.82
N ASP A 78 6.93 -0.45 -2.72
CA ASP A 78 7.50 0.90 -2.71
C ASP A 78 6.57 1.92 -3.39
N ARG A 79 5.66 1.47 -4.24
CA ARG A 79 4.83 2.32 -5.09
C ARG A 79 3.54 2.71 -4.38
N VAL A 80 3.67 3.56 -3.37
CA VAL A 80 2.55 4.00 -2.52
C VAL A 80 2.39 5.50 -2.54
N VAL A 81 1.14 5.97 -2.55
CA VAL A 81 0.75 7.35 -2.26
C VAL A 81 -0.28 7.32 -1.15
N VAL A 82 -0.09 8.10 -0.10
CA VAL A 82 -1.03 8.25 1.01
C VAL A 82 -1.92 9.45 0.76
N PHE A 83 -3.24 9.26 0.80
CA PHE A 83 -4.21 10.33 0.71
C PHE A 83 -4.90 10.55 2.06
N LEU A 84 -4.54 11.65 2.74
CA LEU A 84 -5.16 12.08 4.00
C LEU A 84 -6.50 12.75 3.69
N ASN A 85 -7.57 11.98 3.77
CA ASN A 85 -8.94 12.45 3.54
C ASN A 85 -9.56 13.01 4.82
N LEU A 86 -10.67 13.72 4.70
CA LEU A 86 -11.42 14.34 5.82
C LEU A 86 -10.62 15.41 6.57
N MET A 87 -9.76 16.15 5.89
CA MET A 87 -8.97 17.23 6.50
C MET A 87 -9.82 18.37 7.05
N ASP A 88 -11.01 18.58 6.47
CA ASP A 88 -11.99 19.54 6.98
C ASP A 88 -12.54 19.12 8.36
N GLU A 89 -12.79 17.82 8.54
CA GLU A 89 -13.24 17.27 9.82
C GLU A 89 -12.13 17.28 10.86
N ALA A 90 -10.91 16.90 10.48
CA ALA A 90 -9.75 16.97 11.37
C ALA A 90 -9.56 18.40 11.93
N ARG A 91 -9.63 19.43 11.07
CA ARG A 91 -9.57 20.83 11.50
C ARG A 91 -10.70 21.20 12.45
N ARG A 92 -11.94 20.79 12.18
CA ARG A 92 -13.09 21.02 13.06
C ARG A 92 -12.91 20.39 14.45
N HIS A 93 -12.23 19.26 14.52
CA HIS A 93 -11.91 18.59 15.78
C HIS A 93 -10.62 19.09 16.45
N GLY A 94 -9.96 20.13 15.90
CA GLY A 94 -8.73 20.68 16.45
C GLY A 94 -7.52 19.76 16.27
N ILE A 95 -7.60 18.79 15.35
CA ILE A 95 -6.50 17.89 15.04
C ILE A 95 -5.55 18.57 14.06
N ALA A 96 -4.31 18.81 14.50
CA ALA A 96 -3.25 19.34 13.66
C ALA A 96 -2.38 18.19 13.15
N ILE A 97 -2.27 18.07 11.82
CA ILE A 97 -1.40 17.11 11.15
C ILE A 97 -0.39 17.89 10.33
N ASP A 98 0.87 17.49 10.39
CA ASP A 98 1.94 17.97 9.52
C ASP A 98 2.17 16.95 8.39
N PRO A 99 1.64 17.18 7.18
CA PRO A 99 1.76 16.26 6.06
C PRO A 99 3.21 16.08 5.60
N SER A 100 4.01 17.16 5.62
CA SER A 100 5.40 17.13 5.18
C SER A 100 6.26 16.27 6.11
N ARG A 101 6.02 16.38 7.41
CA ARG A 101 6.67 15.52 8.39
C ARG A 101 6.26 14.06 8.23
N LEU A 102 4.97 13.81 8.00
CA LEU A 102 4.46 12.45 7.80
C LEU A 102 5.05 11.84 6.52
N GLU A 103 5.11 12.60 5.42
CA GLU A 103 5.77 12.19 4.19
C GLU A 103 7.23 11.84 4.40
N SER A 104 7.97 12.69 5.11
CA SER A 104 9.38 12.45 5.44
C SER A 104 9.58 11.19 6.28
N GLN A 105 8.66 10.90 7.21
CA GLN A 105 8.74 9.70 8.06
C GLN A 105 8.32 8.42 7.34
N LEU A 106 7.31 8.49 6.48
CA LEU A 106 6.83 7.33 5.73
C LEU A 106 7.69 7.04 4.49
N GLY A 107 8.41 8.03 3.97
CA GLY A 107 9.23 7.92 2.76
C GLY A 107 8.42 7.79 1.46
N VAL A 108 7.14 8.15 1.48
CA VAL A 108 6.22 8.14 0.33
C VAL A 108 5.38 9.40 0.29
N PRO A 109 4.88 9.83 -0.88
CA PRO A 109 4.04 11.03 -1.00
C PRO A 109 2.83 10.99 -0.09
N VAL A 110 2.57 12.12 0.58
CA VAL A 110 1.39 12.34 1.42
C VAL A 110 0.61 13.53 0.90
N VAL A 111 -0.55 13.27 0.33
CA VAL A 111 -1.46 14.28 -0.20
C VAL A 111 -2.63 14.47 0.75
N THR A 112 -3.00 15.72 1.02
CA THR A 112 -4.14 16.06 1.88
C THR A 112 -5.36 16.44 1.06
N GLY A 113 -6.56 16.11 1.56
CA GLY A 113 -7.76 16.50 0.83
C GLY A 113 -9.07 16.34 1.60
N THR A 114 -10.12 16.73 0.91
CA THR A 114 -11.52 16.48 1.27
C THR A 114 -12.21 15.96 0.01
N ALA A 115 -12.17 14.65 -0.19
CA ALA A 115 -12.58 14.01 -1.44
C ALA A 115 -14.01 14.36 -1.84
N ARG A 116 -14.93 14.48 -0.86
CA ARG A 116 -16.32 14.87 -1.10
C ARG A 116 -16.46 16.24 -1.76
N GLU A 117 -15.51 17.15 -1.50
CA GLU A 117 -15.49 18.51 -2.05
C GLU A 117 -14.56 18.64 -3.27
N GLY A 118 -13.92 17.53 -3.68
CA GLY A 118 -12.96 17.53 -4.78
C GLY A 118 -11.59 18.13 -4.41
N ILE A 119 -11.40 18.55 -3.15
CA ILE A 119 -10.16 19.18 -2.70
C ILE A 119 -9.03 18.13 -2.60
N GLY A 120 -7.87 18.43 -3.17
CA GLY A 120 -6.68 17.57 -3.15
C GLY A 120 -6.68 16.45 -4.20
N ILE A 121 -7.74 16.33 -5.03
CA ILE A 121 -7.81 15.28 -6.06
C ILE A 121 -6.79 15.52 -7.18
N SER A 122 -6.59 16.77 -7.60
CA SER A 122 -5.58 17.12 -8.61
C SER A 122 -4.17 16.76 -8.14
N ASP A 123 -3.84 17.10 -6.90
CA ASP A 123 -2.54 16.83 -6.30
C ASP A 123 -2.32 15.31 -6.12
N LEU A 124 -3.40 14.58 -5.79
CA LEU A 124 -3.37 13.13 -5.73
C LEU A 124 -3.06 12.50 -7.09
N LEU A 125 -3.72 12.95 -8.15
CA LEU A 125 -3.49 12.46 -9.50
C LEU A 125 -2.06 12.76 -9.98
N GLU A 126 -1.53 13.93 -9.67
CA GLU A 126 -0.15 14.29 -9.95
C GLU A 126 0.83 13.37 -9.22
N ALA A 127 0.67 13.20 -7.90
CA ALA A 127 1.52 12.31 -7.10
C ALA A 127 1.48 10.84 -7.59
N VAL A 128 0.30 10.34 -7.93
CA VAL A 128 0.11 9.00 -8.51
C VAL A 128 0.86 8.89 -9.84
N HIS A 129 0.70 9.87 -10.73
CA HIS A 129 1.38 9.87 -12.02
C HIS A 129 2.91 9.96 -11.89
N GLU A 130 3.42 10.75 -10.95
CA GLU A 130 4.86 10.87 -10.69
C GLU A 130 5.46 9.55 -10.18
N VAL A 131 4.78 8.86 -9.26
CA VAL A 131 5.22 7.56 -8.74
C VAL A 131 5.10 6.49 -9.82
N ALA A 132 3.98 6.45 -10.57
CA ALA A 132 3.77 5.48 -11.65
C ALA A 132 4.83 5.56 -12.74
N THR A 133 5.23 6.78 -13.11
CA THR A 133 6.24 7.04 -14.16
C THR A 133 7.68 7.01 -13.64
N GLY A 134 7.89 6.83 -12.33
CA GLY A 134 9.22 6.85 -11.71
C GLY A 134 9.85 8.25 -11.64
N ARG A 135 9.10 9.33 -11.94
CA ARG A 135 9.56 10.72 -11.77
C ARG A 135 9.79 11.05 -10.30
N ARG A 136 8.98 10.49 -9.42
CA ARG A 136 9.15 10.57 -7.97
C ARG A 136 9.57 9.21 -7.42
N LYS A 137 10.79 9.15 -6.88
CA LYS A 137 11.29 7.96 -6.20
C LYS A 137 10.78 7.96 -4.77
N THR A 138 10.37 6.80 -4.31
CA THR A 138 9.95 6.53 -2.93
C THR A 138 11.02 5.74 -2.20
N SER A 139 11.11 5.92 -0.89
CA SER A 139 11.98 5.16 0.01
C SER A 139 11.19 4.83 1.27
N PRO A 140 10.27 3.86 1.20
CA PRO A 140 9.34 3.57 2.29
C PRO A 140 10.05 3.23 3.58
N TYR A 141 9.53 3.75 4.68
CA TYR A 141 9.94 3.29 6.00
C TYR A 141 9.52 1.84 6.19
N ARG A 142 10.47 0.99 6.54
CA ARG A 142 10.25 -0.42 6.89
C ARG A 142 10.85 -0.74 8.25
N VAL A 143 10.21 -1.67 8.94
CA VAL A 143 10.72 -2.15 10.22
C VAL A 143 11.85 -3.16 9.96
N GLU A 144 13.09 -2.72 10.12
CA GLU A 144 14.30 -3.53 9.84
C GLU A 144 14.73 -4.43 11.02
N ARG A 145 13.99 -4.45 12.14
CA ARG A 145 14.45 -5.14 13.35
C ARG A 145 13.81 -6.51 13.50
N HIS A 146 14.51 -7.51 13.00
CA HIS A 146 14.25 -8.90 13.34
C HIS A 146 15.41 -9.45 14.17
N ALA A 147 15.15 -10.56 14.90
CA ALA A 147 16.22 -11.24 15.63
C ALA A 147 17.29 -11.73 14.65
N PRO A 148 18.59 -11.73 15.01
CA PRO A 148 19.68 -12.08 14.10
C PRO A 148 19.54 -13.46 13.44
N ASP A 149 18.97 -14.42 14.12
CA ASP A 149 18.66 -15.76 13.62
C ASP A 149 17.58 -15.75 12.54
N ILE A 150 16.57 -14.89 12.66
CA ILE A 150 15.55 -14.67 11.60
C ILE A 150 16.21 -14.06 10.37
N GLU A 151 17.10 -13.08 10.53
CA GLU A 151 17.81 -12.44 9.42
C GLU A 151 18.64 -13.44 8.62
N VAL A 152 19.31 -14.38 9.27
CA VAL A 152 20.07 -15.43 8.58
C VAL A 152 19.14 -16.26 7.71
N VAL A 153 18.02 -16.75 8.24
CA VAL A 153 17.08 -17.59 7.48
C VAL A 153 16.41 -16.80 6.35
N VAL A 154 16.04 -15.54 6.59
CA VAL A 154 15.47 -14.68 5.54
C VAL A 154 16.46 -14.49 4.40
N SER A 155 17.74 -14.23 4.69
CA SER A 155 18.77 -14.07 3.65
C SER A 155 19.00 -15.33 2.82
N GLU A 156 18.77 -16.51 3.37
CA GLU A 156 18.82 -17.79 2.65
C GLU A 156 17.57 -18.01 1.79
N LEU A 157 16.41 -17.56 2.23
CA LEU A 157 15.14 -17.72 1.52
C LEU A 157 14.96 -16.71 0.37
N GLU A 158 15.43 -15.48 0.51
CA GLU A 158 15.23 -14.43 -0.50
C GLU A 158 15.65 -14.84 -1.93
N PRO A 159 16.82 -15.49 -2.16
CA PRO A 159 17.20 -15.96 -3.50
C PRO A 159 16.24 -17.03 -4.05
N ILE A 160 15.73 -17.89 -3.19
CA ILE A 160 14.80 -18.97 -3.56
C ILE A 160 13.45 -18.36 -3.96
N VAL A 161 12.94 -17.45 -3.13
CA VAL A 161 11.69 -16.72 -3.39
C VAL A 161 11.80 -15.88 -4.66
N SER A 162 12.93 -15.18 -4.86
CA SER A 162 13.17 -14.38 -6.07
C SER A 162 13.19 -15.24 -7.33
N ALA A 163 13.71 -16.46 -7.26
CA ALA A 163 13.72 -17.39 -8.39
C ALA A 163 12.34 -17.99 -8.67
N ALA A 164 11.55 -18.29 -7.63
CA ALA A 164 10.21 -18.86 -7.75
C ALA A 164 9.17 -17.79 -8.15
N PHE A 165 9.31 -16.59 -7.64
CA PHE A 165 8.38 -15.47 -7.82
C PHE A 165 9.13 -14.20 -8.28
N PRO A 166 9.61 -14.12 -9.50
CA PRO A 166 10.47 -13.01 -9.98
C PRO A 166 9.76 -11.65 -10.00
N ASP A 167 8.46 -11.66 -9.92
CA ASP A 167 7.61 -10.49 -10.10
C ASP A 167 7.00 -9.93 -8.80
N VAL A 168 7.29 -10.54 -7.64
CA VAL A 168 6.78 -9.98 -6.37
C VAL A 168 7.52 -8.69 -6.02
N PRO A 169 6.80 -7.68 -5.51
CA PRO A 169 7.40 -6.37 -5.22
C PRO A 169 8.41 -6.41 -4.07
N ASN A 170 8.32 -7.38 -3.16
CA ASN A 170 9.23 -7.52 -2.02
C ASN A 170 9.43 -8.99 -1.63
N THR A 171 10.55 -9.59 -2.08
CA THR A 171 10.93 -10.97 -1.78
C THR A 171 11.18 -11.20 -0.29
N ARG A 172 11.75 -10.21 0.39
CA ARG A 172 11.98 -10.27 1.83
C ARG A 172 10.69 -10.40 2.62
N TRP A 173 9.66 -9.64 2.27
CA TRP A 173 8.35 -9.75 2.90
C TRP A 173 7.76 -11.15 2.72
N VAL A 174 7.81 -11.70 1.50
CA VAL A 174 7.34 -13.07 1.23
C VAL A 174 8.13 -14.09 2.05
N SER A 175 9.46 -13.96 2.13
CA SER A 175 10.29 -14.85 2.94
C SER A 175 9.91 -14.83 4.42
N LEU A 176 9.65 -13.64 4.99
CA LEU A 176 9.18 -13.50 6.37
C LEU A 176 7.81 -14.15 6.59
N ARG A 177 6.90 -14.09 5.62
CA ARG A 177 5.58 -14.72 5.70
C ARG A 177 5.65 -16.23 5.61
N LEU A 178 6.51 -16.77 4.76
CA LEU A 178 6.77 -18.20 4.68
C LEU A 178 7.31 -18.75 6.01
N LEU A 179 8.19 -18.01 6.70
CA LEU A 179 8.69 -18.37 8.03
C LEU A 179 7.59 -18.36 9.10
N ASN A 180 6.60 -17.50 8.96
CA ASN A 180 5.45 -17.44 9.87
C ASN A 180 4.35 -18.47 9.51
N ALA A 181 4.61 -19.39 8.58
CA ALA A 181 3.64 -20.37 8.09
C ALA A 181 2.31 -19.75 7.61
N ASP A 182 2.39 -18.60 6.90
CA ASP A 182 1.23 -17.95 6.30
C ASP A 182 0.73 -18.83 5.14
N GLU A 183 -0.37 -19.58 5.38
CA GLU A 183 -0.92 -20.57 4.46
C GLU A 183 -1.24 -19.96 3.09
N ALA A 184 -1.73 -18.73 3.04
CA ALA A 184 -2.09 -18.07 1.79
C ALA A 184 -0.85 -17.72 0.93
N VAL A 185 0.30 -17.50 1.55
CA VAL A 185 1.57 -17.30 0.83
C VAL A 185 2.17 -18.65 0.39
N GLN A 186 1.90 -19.73 1.13
CA GLN A 186 2.35 -21.08 0.76
C GLN A 186 1.58 -21.67 -0.41
N GLU A 187 0.32 -21.25 -0.61
CA GLU A 187 -0.56 -21.76 -1.67
C GLU A 187 -0.50 -20.96 -2.99
N ALA A 188 0.19 -19.80 -2.99
CA ALA A 188 0.30 -18.91 -4.16
C ALA A 188 1.46 -19.30 -5.07
#